data_4a07d37be1802db84af8cdc7a9967c7b
#
_entry.id   4a07d37be1802db84af8cdc7a9967c7b
#
_cell.length_a   1.000
_cell.length_b   1.000
_cell.length_c   1.000
_cell.angle_alpha   90.00
_cell.angle_beta   90.00
_cell.angle_gamma   90.00
#
_symmetry.space_group_name_H-M   'P 1'
#
loop_
_entity.id
_entity.type
_entity.pdbx_description
1 polymer ?
#
loop_
_entity_poly.entity_id
_entity_poly.type
_entity_poly.pdbx_seq_one_letter_code
_entity_poly.pdbx_strand_id
1 'polypeptide(L)'
;LILGCSTLIWGITQPLVPVYCRDVLNLDGAGYSLITSANFLGAIFGSVFLILLGRRLATGKLLSTYILLYSGFTYLFFTSQNAILSGICAFLGNMFITIWIANMFTSLQTIPDERYMGRVMSFFLSMFGLIGVGFIVGGFFGDLIGINLTVLISCLIIVSINVIVLFTSKSYRQ
;
A
#
# COMPACT_ATOMS: atom_id res chain seq x y z
N LEU A 1 -0.52 0.59 -14.85
CA LEU A 1 -1.85 0.94 -14.38
C LEU A 1 -2.05 0.56 -12.90
N ILE A 2 -1.79 -0.69 -12.50
CA ILE A 2 -1.91 -1.14 -11.10
C ILE A 2 -1.05 -0.26 -10.17
N LEU A 3 0.20 -0.02 -10.54
CA LEU A 3 1.11 0.79 -9.74
C LEU A 3 0.57 2.20 -9.52
N GLY A 4 0.15 2.89 -10.59
CA GLY A 4 -0.37 4.26 -10.49
C GLY A 4 -1.62 4.35 -9.61
N CYS A 5 -2.54 3.38 -9.73
CA CYS A 5 -3.71 3.32 -8.88
C CYS A 5 -3.34 3.01 -7.42
N SER A 6 -2.41 2.09 -7.19
CA SER A 6 -1.97 1.74 -5.83
C SER A 6 -1.26 2.90 -5.13
N THR A 7 -0.40 3.65 -5.85
CA THR A 7 0.29 4.83 -5.28
C THR A 7 -0.68 5.96 -4.97
N LEU A 8 -1.66 6.21 -5.84
CA LEU A 8 -2.68 7.22 -5.62
C LEU A 8 -3.52 6.88 -4.38
N ILE A 9 -3.96 5.63 -4.25
CA ILE A 9 -4.79 5.19 -3.13
C ILE A 9 -3.98 5.14 -1.83
N TRP A 10 -2.71 4.75 -1.89
CA TRP A 10 -1.81 4.89 -0.74
C TRP A 10 -1.70 6.36 -0.30
N GLY A 11 -1.58 7.29 -1.26
CA GLY A 11 -1.63 8.73 -1.00
C GLY A 11 -2.94 9.19 -0.34
N ILE A 12 -4.09 8.63 -0.72
CA ILE A 12 -5.39 8.96 -0.11
C ILE A 12 -5.44 8.55 1.37
N THR A 13 -4.89 7.41 1.73
CA THR A 13 -4.98 6.89 3.11
C THR A 13 -3.98 7.54 4.07
N GLN A 14 -2.83 8.00 3.61
CA GLN A 14 -1.76 8.55 4.46
C GLN A 14 -2.16 9.78 5.30
N PRO A 15 -2.81 10.82 4.74
CA PRO A 15 -3.19 11.99 5.55
C PRO A 15 -4.28 11.67 6.57
N LEU A 16 -5.00 10.57 6.39
CA LEU A 16 -6.08 10.16 7.30
C LEU A 16 -5.54 9.46 8.57
N VAL A 17 -4.32 8.91 8.53
CA VAL A 17 -3.73 8.19 9.67
C VAL A 17 -3.61 9.05 10.92
N PRO A 18 -3.00 10.26 10.90
CA PRO A 18 -2.89 11.09 12.09
C PRO A 18 -4.25 11.55 12.62
N VAL A 19 -5.20 11.85 11.73
CA VAL A 19 -6.56 12.25 12.11
C VAL A 19 -7.27 11.10 12.80
N TYR A 20 -7.17 9.89 12.24
CA TYR A 20 -7.76 8.69 12.83
C TYR A 20 -7.15 8.34 14.19
N CYS A 21 -5.84 8.45 14.35
CA CYS A 21 -5.17 8.21 15.63
C CYS A 21 -5.63 9.20 16.71
N ARG A 22 -5.83 10.47 16.34
CA ARG A 22 -6.30 11.50 17.28
C ARG A 22 -7.78 11.36 17.63
N ASP A 23 -8.65 11.25 16.62
CA ASP A 23 -10.09 11.42 16.78
C ASP A 23 -10.82 10.11 17.12
N VAL A 24 -10.30 8.96 16.69
CA VAL A 24 -10.93 7.65 16.93
C VAL A 24 -10.19 6.85 17.99
N LEU A 25 -8.87 6.79 17.92
CA LEU A 25 -8.08 6.05 18.91
C LEU A 25 -7.78 6.87 20.16
N ASN A 26 -8.07 8.17 20.17
CA ASN A 26 -7.80 9.11 21.27
C ASN A 26 -6.32 9.07 21.71
N LEU A 27 -5.41 8.90 20.76
CA LEU A 27 -3.98 8.86 21.01
C LEU A 27 -3.38 10.25 20.97
N ASP A 28 -2.45 10.49 21.88
CA ASP A 28 -1.58 11.67 21.89
C ASP A 28 -0.44 11.53 20.84
N GLY A 29 0.45 12.52 20.80
CA GLY A 29 1.60 12.49 19.89
C GLY A 29 2.51 11.29 20.12
N ALA A 30 2.65 10.80 21.36
CA ALA A 30 3.45 9.61 21.67
C ALA A 30 2.77 8.35 21.14
N GLY A 31 1.45 8.22 21.31
CA GLY A 31 0.69 7.10 20.77
C GLY A 31 0.73 7.04 19.23
N TYR A 32 0.59 8.18 18.55
CA TYR A 32 0.78 8.27 17.10
C TYR A 32 2.19 7.85 16.66
N SER A 33 3.22 8.27 17.42
CA SER A 33 4.60 7.88 17.12
C SER A 33 4.83 6.37 17.25
N LEU A 34 4.16 5.70 18.21
CA LEU A 34 4.22 4.23 18.35
C LEU A 34 3.57 3.53 17.15
N ILE A 35 2.40 3.98 16.68
CA ILE A 35 1.75 3.45 15.48
C ILE A 35 2.67 3.63 14.25
N THR A 36 3.26 4.81 14.10
CA THR A 36 4.19 5.11 13.00
C THR A 36 5.45 4.24 13.08
N SER A 37 5.98 4.03 14.28
CA SER A 37 7.13 3.13 14.50
C SER A 37 6.79 1.69 14.14
N ALA A 38 5.61 1.18 14.51
CA ALA A 38 5.13 -0.15 14.12
C ALA A 38 5.04 -0.27 12.59
N ASN A 39 4.58 0.78 11.92
CA ASN A 39 4.52 0.88 10.46
C ASN A 39 5.91 0.70 9.82
N PHE A 40 6.93 1.44 10.29
CA PHE A 40 8.30 1.32 9.79
C PHE A 40 8.96 -0.02 10.14
N LEU A 41 8.69 -0.58 11.32
CA LEU A 41 9.14 -1.92 11.67
C LEU A 41 8.57 -2.96 10.70
N GLY A 42 7.30 -2.84 10.32
CA GLY A 42 6.69 -3.68 9.28
C GLY A 42 7.46 -3.64 7.96
N ALA A 43 7.89 -2.45 7.52
CA ALA A 43 8.69 -2.30 6.32
C ALA A 43 10.06 -3.00 6.42
N ILE A 44 10.73 -2.86 7.57
CA ILE A 44 12.01 -3.55 7.83
C ILE A 44 11.82 -5.06 7.77
N PHE A 45 10.83 -5.59 8.47
CA PHE A 45 10.54 -7.04 8.46
C PHE A 45 10.16 -7.53 7.06
N GLY A 46 9.38 -6.75 6.29
CA GLY A 46 9.05 -7.05 4.91
C GLY A 46 10.28 -7.16 4.02
N SER A 47 11.24 -6.25 4.19
CA SER A 47 12.51 -6.26 3.46
C SER A 47 13.38 -7.46 3.83
N VAL A 48 13.49 -7.79 5.12
CA VAL A 48 14.23 -8.97 5.61
C VAL A 48 13.58 -10.26 5.09
N PHE A 49 12.25 -10.34 5.16
CA PHE A 49 11.51 -11.49 4.65
C PHE A 49 11.75 -11.71 3.16
N LEU A 50 11.82 -10.64 2.37
CA LEU A 50 12.13 -10.71 0.94
C LEU A 50 13.55 -11.21 0.69
N ILE A 51 14.54 -10.78 1.48
CA ILE A 51 15.93 -11.26 1.38
C ILE A 51 16.02 -12.77 1.67
N LEU A 52 15.32 -13.24 2.71
CA LEU A 52 15.34 -14.64 3.12
C LEU A 52 14.65 -15.59 2.12
N LEU A 53 13.53 -15.18 1.54
CA LEU A 53 12.77 -16.01 0.61
C LEU A 53 13.17 -15.84 -0.86
N GLY A 54 13.91 -14.79 -1.19
CA GLY A 54 14.47 -14.56 -2.52
C GLY A 54 13.44 -14.46 -3.66
N ARG A 55 13.87 -14.81 -4.86
CA ARG A 55 13.06 -14.71 -6.11
C ARG A 55 11.77 -15.56 -6.13
N ARG A 56 11.59 -16.47 -5.19
CA ARG A 56 10.38 -17.31 -5.11
C ARG A 56 9.10 -16.52 -4.85
N LEU A 57 9.23 -15.27 -4.38
CA LEU A 57 8.11 -14.38 -4.05
C LEU A 57 7.67 -13.45 -5.20
N ALA A 58 8.30 -13.53 -6.35
CA ALA A 58 8.06 -12.61 -7.49
C ALA A 58 7.02 -13.13 -8.51
N THR A 59 6.20 -14.11 -8.14
CA THR A 59 5.13 -14.62 -9.01
C THR A 59 3.97 -13.63 -9.07
N GLY A 60 3.37 -13.43 -10.24
CA GLY A 60 2.26 -12.49 -10.43
C GLY A 60 1.07 -12.73 -9.48
N LYS A 61 0.76 -14.00 -9.16
CA LYS A 61 -0.27 -14.35 -8.18
C LYS A 61 0.06 -13.88 -6.77
N LEU A 62 1.33 -14.00 -6.36
CA LEU A 62 1.79 -13.53 -5.05
C LEU A 62 1.76 -12.01 -4.96
N LEU A 63 2.12 -11.30 -6.03
CA LEU A 63 2.01 -9.83 -6.09
C LEU A 63 0.56 -9.38 -5.85
N SER A 64 -0.40 -10.05 -6.48
CA SER A 64 -1.82 -9.77 -6.24
C SER A 64 -2.24 -10.07 -4.81
N THR A 65 -1.75 -11.15 -4.23
CA THR A 65 -2.06 -11.51 -2.84
C THR A 65 -1.53 -10.48 -1.85
N TYR A 66 -0.31 -9.96 -2.06
CA TYR A 66 0.27 -8.96 -1.17
C TYR A 66 -0.51 -7.65 -1.15
N ILE A 67 -0.97 -7.16 -2.31
CA ILE A 67 -1.76 -5.94 -2.38
C ILE A 67 -3.16 -6.13 -1.76
N LEU A 68 -3.75 -7.31 -1.88
CA LEU A 68 -5.01 -7.64 -1.23
C LEU A 68 -4.87 -7.71 0.29
N LEU A 69 -3.79 -8.34 0.80
CA LEU A 69 -3.49 -8.37 2.23
C LEU A 69 -3.25 -6.96 2.77
N TYR A 70 -2.46 -6.14 2.05
CA TYR A 70 -2.28 -4.74 2.40
C TYR A 70 -3.61 -3.99 2.52
N SER A 71 -4.47 -4.12 1.51
CA SER A 71 -5.78 -3.48 1.51
C SER A 71 -6.65 -3.94 2.69
N GLY A 72 -6.66 -5.25 2.99
CA GLY A 72 -7.39 -5.81 4.12
C GLY A 72 -6.88 -5.28 5.48
N PHE A 73 -5.56 -5.25 5.69
CA PHE A 73 -4.98 -4.71 6.92
C PHE A 73 -5.16 -3.19 7.04
N THR A 74 -5.11 -2.46 5.93
CA THR A 74 -5.41 -1.02 5.93
C THR A 74 -6.87 -0.77 6.32
N TYR A 75 -7.81 -1.52 5.80
CA TYR A 75 -9.22 -1.41 6.18
C TYR A 75 -9.44 -1.76 7.66
N LEU A 76 -8.83 -2.85 8.14
CA LEU A 76 -8.89 -3.25 9.55
C LEU A 76 -8.26 -2.19 10.47
N PHE A 77 -7.18 -1.54 10.04
CA PHE A 77 -6.57 -0.44 10.78
C PHE A 77 -7.58 0.67 11.04
N PHE A 78 -8.27 1.15 10.02
CA PHE A 78 -9.22 2.26 10.12
C PHE A 78 -10.59 1.88 10.70
N THR A 79 -10.86 0.59 10.93
CA THR A 79 -12.11 0.13 11.57
C THR A 79 -11.89 -0.26 13.03
N SER A 80 -10.65 -0.47 13.44
CA SER A 80 -10.29 -0.89 14.79
C SER A 80 -10.36 0.29 15.76
N GLN A 81 -11.09 0.13 16.87
CA GLN A 81 -11.10 1.09 17.97
C GLN A 81 -10.03 0.79 19.04
N ASN A 82 -9.17 -0.19 18.78
CA ASN A 82 -8.13 -0.62 19.70
C ASN A 82 -6.75 -0.27 19.16
N ALA A 83 -5.98 0.55 19.90
CA ALA A 83 -4.66 1.02 19.51
C ALA A 83 -3.66 -0.11 19.25
N ILE A 84 -3.71 -1.21 20.03
CA ILE A 84 -2.82 -2.36 19.87
C ILE A 84 -3.13 -3.08 18.56
N LEU A 85 -4.41 -3.33 18.29
CA LEU A 85 -4.84 -3.97 17.05
C LEU A 85 -4.49 -3.11 15.84
N SER A 86 -4.69 -1.80 15.92
CA SER A 86 -4.28 -0.85 14.88
C SER A 86 -2.78 -0.88 14.65
N GLY A 87 -1.96 -0.94 15.71
CA GLY A 87 -0.51 -1.08 15.59
C GLY A 87 -0.09 -2.37 14.87
N ILE A 88 -0.73 -3.50 15.19
CA ILE A 88 -0.49 -4.78 14.50
C ILE A 88 -0.91 -4.71 13.03
N CYS A 89 -2.06 -4.10 12.73
CA CYS A 89 -2.52 -3.91 11.36
C CYS A 89 -1.59 -3.00 10.57
N ALA A 90 -1.08 -1.92 11.17
CA ALA A 90 -0.10 -1.03 10.56
C ALA A 90 1.21 -1.77 10.23
N PHE A 91 1.71 -2.56 11.17
CA PHE A 91 2.91 -3.40 10.99
C PHE A 91 2.74 -4.39 9.83
N LEU A 92 1.69 -5.20 9.85
CA LEU A 92 1.44 -6.23 8.84
C LEU A 92 1.13 -5.61 7.47
N GLY A 93 0.32 -4.57 7.43
CA GLY A 93 0.01 -3.85 6.19
C GLY A 93 1.27 -3.32 5.51
N ASN A 94 2.15 -2.65 6.30
CA ASN A 94 3.39 -2.10 5.74
C ASN A 94 4.41 -3.18 5.36
N MET A 95 4.43 -4.32 6.06
CA MET A 95 5.21 -5.47 5.66
C MET A 95 4.81 -5.95 4.25
N PHE A 96 3.53 -6.13 3.98
CA PHE A 96 3.06 -6.63 2.69
C PHE A 96 3.22 -5.63 1.55
N ILE A 97 2.97 -4.33 1.79
CA ILE A 97 3.18 -3.33 0.75
C ILE A 97 4.66 -3.17 0.39
N THR A 98 5.56 -3.30 1.37
CA THR A 98 7.01 -3.25 1.13
C THR A 98 7.47 -4.42 0.26
N ILE A 99 7.00 -5.63 0.55
CA ILE A 99 7.28 -6.82 -0.28
C ILE A 99 6.74 -6.61 -1.70
N TRP A 100 5.54 -6.07 -1.84
CA TRP A 100 4.92 -5.79 -3.12
C TRP A 100 5.72 -4.76 -3.94
N ILE A 101 6.07 -3.61 -3.36
CA ILE A 101 6.85 -2.55 -4.02
C ILE A 101 8.21 -3.09 -4.47
N ALA A 102 8.92 -3.79 -3.60
CA ALA A 102 10.25 -4.32 -3.92
C ALA A 102 10.21 -5.35 -5.06
N ASN A 103 9.22 -6.24 -5.09
CA ASN A 103 9.04 -7.18 -6.18
C ASN A 103 8.65 -6.50 -7.50
N MET A 104 7.78 -5.48 -7.45
CA MET A 104 7.44 -4.68 -8.62
C MET A 104 8.66 -3.95 -9.18
N PHE A 105 9.47 -3.35 -8.31
CA PHE A 105 10.70 -2.66 -8.69
C PHE A 105 11.69 -3.62 -9.37
N THR A 106 11.89 -4.80 -8.78
CA THR A 106 12.75 -5.84 -9.35
C THR A 106 12.25 -6.30 -10.72
N SER A 107 10.95 -6.53 -10.87
CA SER A 107 10.35 -6.95 -12.13
C SER A 107 10.53 -5.90 -13.24
N LEU A 108 10.40 -4.62 -12.89
CA LEU A 108 10.60 -3.51 -13.83
C LEU A 108 12.09 -3.35 -14.26
N GLN A 109 13.02 -3.83 -13.44
CA GLN A 109 14.45 -3.81 -13.77
C GLN A 109 14.89 -5.03 -14.58
N THR A 110 14.19 -6.17 -14.49
CA THR A 110 14.64 -7.43 -15.10
C THR A 110 13.91 -7.78 -16.40
N ILE A 111 12.73 -7.22 -16.65
CA ILE A 111 11.90 -7.60 -17.81
C ILE A 111 12.21 -6.75 -19.06
N PRO A 112 12.40 -5.42 -18.98
CA PRO A 112 12.64 -4.60 -20.17
C PRO A 112 14.06 -4.77 -20.71
N ASP A 113 14.22 -4.62 -22.05
CA ASP A 113 15.53 -4.49 -22.67
C ASP A 113 16.27 -3.26 -22.13
N GLU A 114 17.59 -3.35 -21.99
CA GLU A 114 18.45 -2.26 -21.46
C GLU A 114 18.21 -0.92 -22.17
N ARG A 115 17.89 -0.96 -23.47
CA ARG A 115 17.60 0.23 -24.28
C ARG A 115 16.40 1.04 -23.78
N TYR A 116 15.41 0.41 -23.14
CA TYR A 116 14.19 1.06 -22.66
C TYR A 116 14.15 1.25 -21.15
N MET A 117 15.15 0.73 -20.43
CA MET A 117 15.22 0.75 -18.97
C MET A 117 15.01 2.17 -18.38
N GLY A 118 15.72 3.17 -18.92
CA GLY A 118 15.62 4.55 -18.44
C GLY A 118 14.20 5.11 -18.59
N ARG A 119 13.52 4.83 -19.69
CA ARG A 119 12.13 5.30 -19.91
C ARG A 119 11.15 4.62 -18.98
N VAL A 120 11.30 3.32 -18.76
CA VAL A 120 10.44 2.55 -17.85
C VAL A 120 10.62 3.04 -16.43
N MET A 121 11.86 3.26 -16.00
CA MET A 121 12.17 3.76 -14.66
C MET A 121 11.69 5.19 -14.43
N SER A 122 11.84 6.08 -15.41
CA SER A 122 11.30 7.45 -15.33
C SER A 122 9.78 7.45 -15.20
N PHE A 123 9.10 6.60 -15.97
CA PHE A 123 7.66 6.43 -15.85
C PHE A 123 7.24 5.87 -14.49
N PHE A 124 7.96 4.87 -13.99
CA PHE A 124 7.72 4.31 -12.66
C PHE A 124 7.86 5.39 -11.56
N LEU A 125 8.95 6.15 -11.58
CA LEU A 125 9.18 7.22 -10.61
C LEU A 125 8.13 8.33 -10.71
N SER A 126 7.67 8.66 -11.92
CA SER A 126 6.59 9.64 -12.12
C SER A 126 5.27 9.21 -11.46
N MET A 127 5.01 7.90 -11.33
CA MET A 127 3.82 7.39 -10.64
C MET A 127 3.82 7.74 -9.14
N PHE A 128 4.99 7.89 -8.51
CA PHE A 128 5.07 8.37 -7.12
C PHE A 128 4.60 9.82 -6.97
N GLY A 129 4.65 10.62 -8.03
CA GLY A 129 4.07 11.97 -8.03
C GLY A 129 2.55 11.97 -7.77
N LEU A 130 1.84 10.88 -8.11
CA LEU A 130 0.41 10.72 -7.83
C LEU A 130 0.09 10.66 -6.33
N ILE A 131 1.08 10.38 -5.49
CA ILE A 131 0.90 10.38 -4.02
C ILE A 131 0.45 11.77 -3.55
N GLY A 132 1.06 12.83 -4.08
CA GLY A 132 0.67 14.21 -3.73
C GLY A 132 -0.79 14.52 -4.10
N VAL A 133 -1.24 14.05 -5.26
CA VAL A 133 -2.66 14.15 -5.66
C VAL A 133 -3.53 13.34 -4.69
N GLY A 134 -3.08 12.14 -4.32
CA GLY A 134 -3.75 11.30 -3.34
C GLY A 134 -3.93 12.01 -1.99
N PHE A 135 -2.93 12.74 -1.51
CA PHE A 135 -3.02 13.49 -0.25
C PHE A 135 -4.13 14.55 -0.29
N ILE A 136 -4.23 15.31 -1.38
CA ILE A 136 -5.28 16.31 -1.55
C ILE A 136 -6.66 15.65 -1.59
N VAL A 137 -6.79 14.60 -2.39
CA VAL A 137 -8.05 13.84 -2.53
C VAL A 137 -8.44 13.19 -1.20
N GLY A 138 -7.49 12.59 -0.49
CA GLY A 138 -7.71 11.94 0.80
C GLY A 138 -8.17 12.90 1.89
N GLY A 139 -7.52 14.06 2.00
CA GLY A 139 -7.95 15.12 2.93
C GLY A 139 -9.35 15.61 2.62
N PHE A 140 -9.62 15.97 1.35
CA PHE A 140 -10.91 16.50 0.93
C PHE A 140 -12.08 15.50 1.14
N PHE A 141 -11.92 14.26 0.72
CA PHE A 141 -12.96 13.26 0.90
C PHE A 141 -13.05 12.77 2.35
N GLY A 142 -11.95 12.75 3.09
CA GLY A 142 -11.94 12.46 4.51
C GLY A 142 -12.83 13.42 5.31
N ASP A 143 -12.79 14.71 4.97
CA ASP A 143 -13.63 15.74 5.59
C ASP A 143 -15.10 15.66 5.13
N LEU A 144 -15.36 15.37 3.84
CA LEU A 144 -16.71 15.36 3.27
C LEU A 144 -17.56 14.16 3.68
N ILE A 145 -17.01 12.96 3.54
CA ILE A 145 -17.77 11.70 3.71
C ILE A 145 -17.28 10.87 4.91
N GLY A 146 -16.26 11.37 5.60
CA GLY A 146 -15.66 10.72 6.75
C GLY A 146 -14.57 9.70 6.39
N ILE A 147 -13.69 9.47 7.38
CA ILE A 147 -12.48 8.64 7.21
C ILE A 147 -12.83 7.21 6.78
N ASN A 148 -13.77 6.57 7.48
CA ASN A 148 -14.09 5.15 7.26
C ASN A 148 -14.63 4.88 5.85
N LEU A 149 -15.52 5.73 5.34
CA LEU A 149 -16.07 5.60 3.99
C LEU A 149 -15.01 5.87 2.92
N THR A 150 -14.17 6.89 3.12
CA THR A 150 -13.08 7.21 2.19
C THR A 150 -12.10 6.05 2.06
N VAL A 151 -11.70 5.44 3.19
CA VAL A 151 -10.81 4.27 3.19
C VAL A 151 -11.48 3.05 2.58
N LEU A 152 -12.75 2.78 2.91
CA LEU A 152 -13.49 1.65 2.34
C LEU A 152 -13.57 1.74 0.81
N ILE A 153 -13.95 2.90 0.28
CA ILE A 153 -14.01 3.14 -1.17
C ILE A 153 -12.62 2.93 -1.80
N SER A 154 -11.58 3.48 -1.19
CA SER A 154 -10.20 3.32 -1.67
C SER A 154 -9.76 1.87 -1.70
N CYS A 155 -10.04 1.09 -0.65
CA CYS A 155 -9.74 -0.34 -0.60
C CYS A 155 -10.54 -1.13 -1.65
N LEU A 156 -11.81 -0.83 -1.84
CA LEU A 156 -12.64 -1.49 -2.86
C LEU A 156 -12.12 -1.22 -4.27
N ILE A 157 -11.65 -0.01 -4.56
CA ILE A 157 -11.04 0.34 -5.85
C ILE A 157 -9.76 -0.48 -6.09
N ILE A 158 -8.87 -0.59 -5.09
CA ILE A 158 -7.66 -1.43 -5.20
C ILE A 158 -8.04 -2.88 -5.49
N VAL A 159 -8.96 -3.44 -4.72
CA VAL A 159 -9.39 -4.84 -4.86
C VAL A 159 -10.00 -5.06 -6.26
N SER A 160 -10.88 -4.17 -6.71
CA SER A 160 -11.52 -4.26 -8.02
C SER A 160 -10.52 -4.23 -9.17
N ILE A 161 -9.57 -3.29 -9.13
CA ILE A 161 -8.52 -3.17 -10.15
C ILE A 161 -7.64 -4.42 -10.15
N ASN A 162 -7.27 -4.92 -8.97
CA ASN A 162 -6.45 -6.13 -8.84
C ASN A 162 -7.15 -7.36 -9.41
N VAL A 163 -8.45 -7.54 -9.12
CA VAL A 163 -9.27 -8.62 -9.65
C VAL A 163 -9.36 -8.53 -11.17
N ILE A 164 -9.65 -7.35 -11.73
CA ILE A 164 -9.72 -7.14 -13.18
C ILE A 164 -8.39 -7.55 -13.85
N VAL A 165 -7.26 -7.14 -13.27
CA VAL A 165 -5.94 -7.47 -13.84
C VAL A 165 -5.62 -8.95 -13.74
N LEU A 166 -5.99 -9.63 -12.65
CA LEU A 166 -5.86 -11.09 -12.52
C LEU A 166 -6.62 -11.84 -13.62
N PHE A 167 -7.82 -11.37 -13.97
CA PHE A 167 -8.63 -12.01 -15.01
C PHE A 167 -8.16 -11.68 -16.44
N THR A 168 -7.67 -10.45 -16.66
CA THR A 168 -7.34 -9.96 -18.02
C THR A 168 -5.92 -10.31 -18.44
N SER A 169 -4.96 -10.44 -17.52
CA SER A 169 -3.54 -10.63 -17.84
C SER A 169 -3.13 -12.10 -17.73
N LYS A 170 -2.89 -12.74 -18.89
CA LYS A 170 -2.32 -14.10 -18.94
C LYS A 170 -0.92 -14.20 -18.29
N SER A 171 -0.16 -13.11 -18.31
CA SER A 171 1.19 -13.02 -17.72
C SER A 171 1.19 -13.06 -16.18
N TYR A 172 0.08 -12.69 -15.55
CA TYR A 172 -0.08 -12.75 -14.08
C TYR A 172 -0.49 -14.15 -13.58
N ARG A 173 -0.82 -15.08 -14.50
CA ARG A 173 -1.21 -16.45 -14.15
C ARG A 173 -0.04 -17.43 -14.07
N GLN A 174 1.11 -17.04 -14.54
CA GLN A 174 2.36 -17.79 -14.42
C GLN A 174 3.19 -17.26 -13.25
#